data_90fd0f66c84da8653aa1f88f47bf82d8
#
_entry.id   90fd0f66c84da8653aa1f88f47bf82d8
#
_cell.length_a   1.000
_cell.length_b   1.000
_cell.length_c   1.000
_cell.angle_alpha   90.00
_cell.angle_beta   90.00
_cell.angle_gamma   90.00
#
_symmetry.space_group_name_H-M   'P 1'
#
loop_
_entity.id
_entity.type
_entity.pdbx_description
1 polymer ?
#
loop_
_entity_poly.entity_id
_entity_poly.type
_entity_poly.pdbx_seq_one_letter_code
_entity_poly.pdbx_strand_id
1 'polypeptide(L)'
;MLTLVSYDVVSDARRDRVANALLDFGRRVQYSVFECHLDDGELGTLRARVAALIDSATDSVRYYRVCAQCERDVAVEGLGRYEGARGTIIV
;
A
#
# COMPACT_ATOMS: atom_id res chain seq x y z
N MET A 1 -1.79 -2.25 11.69
CA MET A 1 -0.40 -1.82 11.45
C MET A 1 -0.29 -1.18 10.08
N LEU A 2 0.42 -0.09 9.98
CA LEU A 2 0.67 0.55 8.68
C LEU A 2 1.50 -0.36 7.79
N THR A 3 1.07 -0.54 6.56
CA THR A 3 1.81 -1.27 5.53
C THR A 3 1.96 -0.36 4.32
N LEU A 4 3.18 -0.13 3.90
CA LEU A 4 3.45 0.52 2.61
C LEU A 4 3.50 -0.56 1.54
N VAL A 5 2.78 -0.35 0.46
CA VAL A 5 2.79 -1.26 -0.69
C VAL A 5 3.34 -0.50 -1.87
N SER A 6 4.46 -0.98 -2.39
CA SER A 6 5.11 -0.42 -3.57
C SER A 6 5.12 -1.47 -4.66
N TYR A 7 4.75 -1.10 -5.88
CA TYR A 7 4.69 -2.07 -6.97
C TYR A 7 5.30 -1.50 -8.25
N ASP A 8 5.86 -2.43 -9.02
CA ASP A 8 6.41 -2.19 -10.35
C ASP A 8 5.83 -3.25 -11.27
N VAL A 9 4.85 -2.85 -12.08
CA VAL A 9 4.07 -3.74 -12.94
C VAL A 9 4.20 -3.27 -14.38
N VAL A 10 4.67 -4.15 -15.24
CA VAL A 10 5.05 -3.81 -16.62
C VAL A 10 3.83 -3.48 -17.50
N SER A 11 2.76 -4.26 -17.37
CA SER A 11 1.54 -4.08 -18.17
C SER A 11 0.64 -3.01 -17.56
N ASP A 12 0.20 -2.06 -18.37
CA ASP A 12 -0.74 -1.02 -17.94
C ASP A 12 -2.03 -1.62 -17.40
N ALA A 13 -2.57 -2.64 -18.06
CA ALA A 13 -3.81 -3.29 -17.63
C ALA A 13 -3.65 -3.99 -16.28
N ARG A 14 -2.54 -4.71 -16.07
CA ARG A 14 -2.29 -5.34 -14.77
C ARG A 14 -2.03 -4.30 -13.68
N ARG A 15 -1.31 -3.23 -14.02
CA ARG A 15 -1.06 -2.14 -13.07
C ARG A 15 -2.35 -1.53 -12.57
N ASP A 16 -3.31 -1.29 -13.46
CA ASP A 16 -4.61 -0.74 -13.08
C ASP A 16 -5.38 -1.70 -12.18
N ARG A 17 -5.32 -2.99 -12.44
CA ARG A 17 -5.98 -3.99 -11.59
C ARG A 17 -5.37 -4.05 -10.20
N VAL A 18 -4.03 -3.96 -10.11
CA VAL A 18 -3.33 -3.92 -8.82
C VAL A 18 -3.73 -2.67 -8.05
N ALA A 19 -3.72 -1.51 -8.70
CA ALA A 19 -4.14 -0.26 -8.05
C ALA A 19 -5.58 -0.32 -7.56
N ASN A 20 -6.50 -0.85 -8.37
CA ASN A 20 -7.90 -0.99 -7.98
C ASN A 20 -8.08 -1.94 -6.79
N ALA A 21 -7.31 -3.03 -6.76
CA ALA A 21 -7.33 -3.93 -5.61
C ALA A 21 -6.83 -3.23 -4.33
N LEU A 22 -5.74 -2.47 -4.44
CA LEU A 22 -5.17 -1.75 -3.30
C LEU A 22 -6.10 -0.66 -2.77
N LEU A 23 -6.92 -0.04 -3.60
CA LEU A 23 -7.90 0.96 -3.16
C LEU A 23 -8.93 0.40 -2.18
N ASP A 24 -9.19 -0.91 -2.20
CA ASP A 24 -10.07 -1.55 -1.22
C ASP A 24 -9.42 -1.68 0.16
N PHE A 25 -8.10 -1.49 0.26
CA PHE A 25 -7.34 -1.71 1.50
C PHE A 25 -6.67 -0.47 2.04
N GLY A 26 -6.50 0.57 1.23
CA GLY A 26 -5.81 1.77 1.66
C GLY A 26 -5.91 2.90 0.66
N ARG A 27 -4.97 3.83 0.74
CA ARG A 27 -4.98 5.04 -0.10
C ARG A 27 -3.69 5.15 -0.91
N ARG A 28 -3.82 5.65 -2.12
CA ARG A 28 -2.65 5.96 -2.95
C ARG A 28 -1.99 7.23 -2.43
N VAL A 29 -0.67 7.17 -2.23
CA VAL A 29 0.13 8.32 -1.78
C VAL A 29 1.12 8.77 -2.84
N GLN A 30 1.51 7.88 -3.74
CA GLN A 30 2.29 8.18 -4.94
C GLN A 30 1.82 7.26 -6.05
N TYR A 31 2.35 7.46 -7.27
CA TYR A 31 1.90 6.75 -8.47
C TYR A 31 1.78 5.23 -8.26
N SER A 32 2.77 4.61 -7.65
CA SER A 32 2.80 3.17 -7.41
C SER A 32 3.05 2.83 -5.94
N VAL A 33 2.58 3.68 -5.03
CA VAL A 33 2.73 3.48 -3.59
C VAL A 33 1.40 3.72 -2.90
N PHE A 34 1.01 2.77 -2.06
CA PHE A 34 -0.18 2.85 -1.22
C PHE A 34 0.19 2.73 0.25
N GLU A 35 -0.56 3.42 1.09
CA GLU A 35 -0.53 3.25 2.54
C GLU A 35 -1.81 2.54 2.96
N CYS A 36 -1.65 1.40 3.66
CA CYS A 36 -2.75 0.56 4.09
C CYS A 36 -2.61 0.24 5.57
N HIS A 37 -3.67 0.44 6.35
CA HIS A 37 -3.69 0.04 7.75
C HIS A 37 -4.34 -1.33 7.84
N LEU A 38 -3.53 -2.37 8.07
CA LEU A 38 -3.95 -3.77 7.95
C LEU A 38 -3.56 -4.57 9.18
N ASP A 39 -4.47 -5.44 9.64
CA ASP A 39 -4.08 -6.54 10.51
C ASP A 39 -3.46 -7.67 9.69
N ASP A 40 -3.02 -8.74 10.37
CA ASP A 40 -2.35 -9.85 9.69
C ASP A 40 -3.28 -10.59 8.72
N GLY A 41 -4.56 -10.72 9.08
CA GLY A 41 -5.55 -11.37 8.22
C GLY A 41 -5.81 -10.55 6.95
N GLU A 42 -5.97 -9.25 7.10
CA GLU A 42 -6.18 -8.35 5.97
C GLU A 42 -4.97 -8.31 5.06
N LEU A 43 -3.76 -8.30 5.62
CA LEU A 43 -2.53 -8.36 4.82
C LEU A 43 -2.46 -9.66 4.02
N GLY A 44 -2.78 -10.79 4.63
CA GLY A 44 -2.82 -12.08 3.93
C GLY A 44 -3.81 -12.07 2.78
N THR A 45 -5.00 -11.52 2.99
CA THR A 45 -6.02 -11.39 1.95
C THR A 45 -5.55 -10.51 0.80
N LEU A 46 -4.96 -9.36 1.12
CA LEU A 46 -4.42 -8.45 0.11
C LEU A 46 -3.32 -9.12 -0.70
N ARG A 47 -2.37 -9.78 -0.04
CA ARG A 47 -1.25 -10.44 -0.73
C ARG A 47 -1.73 -11.52 -1.68
N ALA A 48 -2.69 -12.33 -1.27
CA ALA A 48 -3.27 -13.38 -2.12
C ALA A 48 -3.96 -12.78 -3.34
N ARG A 49 -4.70 -11.69 -3.14
CA ARG A 49 -5.43 -11.01 -4.21
C ARG A 49 -4.47 -10.39 -5.22
N VAL A 50 -3.42 -9.73 -4.76
CA VAL A 50 -2.42 -9.10 -5.64
C VAL A 50 -1.61 -10.17 -6.38
N ALA A 51 -1.23 -11.25 -5.71
CA ALA A 51 -0.48 -12.35 -6.34
C ALA A 51 -1.23 -12.95 -7.54
N ALA A 52 -2.55 -12.97 -7.49
CA ALA A 52 -3.37 -13.47 -8.59
C ALA A 52 -3.43 -12.51 -9.79
N LEU A 53 -3.04 -11.25 -9.60
CA LEU A 53 -3.14 -10.21 -10.64
C LEU A 53 -1.83 -9.95 -11.36
N ILE A 54 -0.69 -10.27 -10.76
CA ILE A 54 0.62 -9.95 -11.32
C ILE A 54 1.22 -11.11 -12.09
N ASP A 55 2.20 -10.80 -12.93
CA ASP A 55 3.08 -11.79 -13.55
C ASP A 55 4.40 -11.77 -12.76
N SER A 56 4.64 -12.83 -11.99
CA SER A 56 5.80 -12.91 -11.11
C SER A 56 7.14 -12.95 -11.85
N ALA A 57 7.14 -13.17 -13.15
CA ALA A 57 8.35 -13.16 -13.98
C ALA A 57 8.79 -11.72 -14.34
N THR A 58 7.85 -10.77 -14.37
CA THR A 58 8.12 -9.40 -14.84
C THR A 58 7.73 -8.31 -13.83
N ASP A 59 6.85 -8.63 -12.90
CA ASP A 59 6.28 -7.65 -11.98
C ASP A 59 6.81 -7.86 -10.57
N SER A 60 6.85 -6.79 -9.76
CA SER A 60 7.20 -6.90 -8.35
C SER A 60 6.24 -6.09 -7.50
N VAL A 61 5.98 -6.59 -6.29
CA VAL A 61 5.22 -5.88 -5.27
C VAL A 61 5.95 -6.04 -3.94
N ARG A 62 6.13 -4.94 -3.24
CA ARG A 62 6.83 -4.91 -1.95
C ARG A 62 5.90 -4.44 -0.86
N TYR A 63 5.93 -5.11 0.27
CA TYR A 63 5.14 -4.79 1.44
C TYR A 63 6.07 -4.46 2.60
N TYR A 64 6.02 -3.22 3.06
CA TYR A 64 6.83 -2.75 4.19
C TYR A 64 5.92 -2.51 5.37
N ARG A 65 6.09 -3.28 6.43
CA ARG A 65 5.29 -3.11 7.64
C ARG A 65 5.98 -2.13 8.58
N VAL A 66 5.23 -1.14 9.03
CA VAL A 66 5.72 -0.09 9.92
C VAL A 66 5.06 -0.26 11.27
N CYS A 67 5.86 -0.52 12.32
CA CYS A 67 5.35 -0.68 13.66
C CYS A 67 4.75 0.64 14.19
N ALA A 68 3.94 0.54 15.24
CA ALA A 68 3.25 1.71 15.80
C ALA A 68 4.22 2.82 16.23
N GLN A 69 5.37 2.45 16.76
CA GLN A 69 6.37 3.44 17.18
C GLN A 69 6.96 4.17 15.97
N CYS A 70 7.32 3.43 14.91
CA CYS A 70 7.87 4.03 13.70
C CYS A 70 6.80 4.84 12.93
N GLU A 71 5.55 4.41 13.00
CA GLU A 71 4.44 5.16 12.38
C GLU A 71 4.33 6.57 12.93
N ARG A 72 4.63 6.77 14.20
CA ARG A 72 4.62 8.11 14.82
C ARG A 72 5.69 9.04 14.26
N ASP A 73 6.72 8.48 13.63
CA ASP A 73 7.81 9.24 13.04
C ASP A 73 7.59 9.55 11.56
N VAL A 74 6.43 9.17 10.99
CA VAL A 74 6.12 9.48 9.60
C VAL A 74 6.02 11.00 9.44
N ALA A 75 6.75 11.53 8.47
CA ALA A 75 6.75 12.94 8.13
C ALA A 75 6.48 13.11 6.65
N VAL A 76 5.74 14.16 6.30
CA VAL A 76 5.46 14.51 4.91
C VAL A 76 5.95 15.93 4.67
N GLU A 77 6.84 16.07 3.69
CA GLU A 77 7.34 17.37 3.25
C GLU A 77 6.58 17.79 1.98
N GLY A 78 6.29 19.06 1.86
CA GLY A 78 5.62 19.61 0.70
C GLY A 78 4.12 19.36 0.72
N LEU A 79 3.58 18.92 -0.41
CA LEU A 79 2.16 18.66 -0.56
C LEU A 79 1.78 17.28 0.02
N GLY A 80 0.60 17.22 0.60
CA GLY A 80 0.08 15.99 1.17
C GLY A 80 0.17 15.96 2.68
N ARG A 81 -0.30 14.86 3.25
CA ARG A 81 -0.29 14.64 4.69
C ARG A 81 -0.45 13.15 4.96
N TYR A 82 0.05 12.70 6.10
CA TYR A 82 -0.17 11.35 6.55
C TYR A 82 -1.51 11.24 7.27
N GLU A 83 -2.32 10.25 6.90
CA GLU A 83 -3.53 9.89 7.60
C GLU A 83 -3.31 8.62 8.41
N GLY A 84 -3.49 8.72 9.73
CA GLY A 84 -3.42 7.56 10.60
C GLY A 84 -4.59 6.61 10.41
N ALA A 85 -4.60 5.56 11.20
CA ALA A 85 -5.69 4.59 11.20
C ALA A 85 -7.04 5.29 11.42
N ARG A 86 -8.10 4.81 10.78
CA ARG A 86 -9.47 5.37 10.86
C ARG A 86 -9.59 6.79 10.33
N GLY A 87 -8.69 7.18 9.41
CA GLY A 87 -8.71 8.52 8.83
C GLY A 87 -8.20 9.62 9.75
N THR A 88 -7.65 9.27 10.91
CA THR A 88 -7.05 10.26 11.81
C THR A 88 -5.82 10.87 11.15
N ILE A 89 -5.76 12.20 11.13
CA ILE A 89 -4.62 12.91 10.57
C ILE A 89 -3.55 13.06 11.64
N ILE A 90 -2.34 12.60 11.30
CA ILE A 90 -1.16 12.72 12.15
C ILE A 90 -0.23 13.75 11.51
N VAL A 91 0.04 14.79 12.25
CA VAL A 91 0.90 15.89 11.79
C VAL A 91 2.22 15.89 12.53
#